data_a07e9f4494f3f21536331f4662a43972
#
_entry.id   a07e9f4494f3f21536331f4662a43972
#
_cell.length_a   1.000
_cell.length_b   1.000
_cell.length_c   1.000
_cell.angle_alpha   90.00
_cell.angle_beta   90.00
_cell.angle_gamma   90.00
#
_symmetry.space_group_name_H-M   'P 1'
#
loop_
_entity.id
_entity.type
_entity.pdbx_description
1 polymer ?
#
loop_
_entity_poly.entity_id
_entity_poly.type
_entity_poly.pdbx_seq_one_letter_code
_entity_poly.pdbx_strand_id
1 'polypeptide(L)'
;SGHFGVVRLCRERSTGTFYAAKFLKVRRRWGSRLGLERAQVEREVAILRQLDHPNIMQLHDLFTSRAEVVLVLELIRGGELFDFIAEKEMLSEEEAIEFLGQILRGVEYLHARLIAHFDLKPENIMLQEKDVPKPWIKIIDFGLAQQLEDGITFKSLCGTPQYIAPEVINYEPLSPATDMCAEVAEPVLSWHSVALLCPHRLSGLSPFQGETDAETLSNVVAGVYEFEERCFSQTSEMAKDFIRQLLVKEPEHRMTAAECLVHPWIKPLSRKQALSRSRSSINMRNFRKFNARRKWKLSYNTVSACNRLCRPRLLCDLRKEEEELRCCVSDQEEETTPHIALLRRRRSSCS
;
A
#
# COMPACT_ATOMS: atom_id res chain seq x y z
N SER A 1 0.48 13.58 2.26
CA SER A 1 0.51 13.68 0.78
C SER A 1 1.06 12.37 0.25
N GLY A 2 0.20 11.56 -0.35
CA GLY A 2 0.57 10.29 -0.98
C GLY A 2 0.87 10.45 -2.48
N HIS A 3 1.18 9.33 -3.15
CA HIS A 3 1.49 9.27 -4.58
C HIS A 3 0.40 9.87 -5.49
N PHE A 4 -0.84 9.92 -5.05
CA PHE A 4 -2.02 10.25 -5.86
C PHE A 4 -2.66 11.61 -5.54
N GLY A 5 -2.19 12.36 -4.55
CA GLY A 5 -2.78 13.66 -4.25
C GLY A 5 -2.49 14.20 -2.84
N VAL A 6 -3.10 15.32 -2.53
CA VAL A 6 -3.05 15.97 -1.21
C VAL A 6 -4.39 15.78 -0.53
N VAL A 7 -4.40 15.28 0.71
CA VAL A 7 -5.61 15.18 1.54
C VAL A 7 -5.61 16.32 2.54
N ARG A 8 -6.75 16.99 2.66
CA ARG A 8 -6.98 18.09 3.62
C ARG A 8 -8.25 17.86 4.40
N LEU A 9 -8.27 18.33 5.63
CA LEU A 9 -9.49 18.39 6.42
C LEU A 9 -10.41 19.48 5.85
N CYS A 10 -11.69 19.16 5.65
CA CYS A 10 -12.71 20.12 5.27
C CYS A 10 -13.92 20.01 6.20
N ARG A 11 -14.76 21.04 6.24
CA ARG A 11 -15.96 21.11 7.06
C ARG A 11 -17.13 21.54 6.19
N GLU A 12 -18.19 20.78 6.26
CA GLU A 12 -19.47 21.16 5.67
C GLU A 12 -20.08 22.34 6.42
N ARG A 13 -20.47 23.40 5.71
CA ARG A 13 -20.96 24.63 6.34
C ARG A 13 -22.35 24.49 6.95
N SER A 14 -23.19 23.66 6.34
CA SER A 14 -24.59 23.45 6.76
C SER A 14 -24.71 22.65 8.04
N THR A 15 -23.98 21.54 8.15
CA THR A 15 -24.05 20.58 9.27
C THR A 15 -22.93 20.77 10.31
N GLY A 16 -21.83 21.40 9.91
CA GLY A 16 -20.61 21.50 10.70
C GLY A 16 -19.78 20.22 10.73
N THR A 17 -20.17 19.20 9.98
CA THR A 17 -19.49 17.88 9.92
C THR A 17 -18.13 17.99 9.20
N PHE A 18 -17.15 17.26 9.72
CA PHE A 18 -15.80 17.20 9.12
C PHE A 18 -15.64 16.02 8.19
N TYR A 19 -14.94 16.23 7.08
CA TYR A 19 -14.63 15.26 6.04
C TYR A 19 -13.16 15.36 5.62
N ALA A 20 -12.69 14.37 4.85
CA ALA A 20 -11.38 14.36 4.22
C ALA A 20 -11.53 14.75 2.74
N ALA A 21 -10.92 15.84 2.31
CA ALA A 21 -10.89 16.26 0.89
C ALA A 21 -9.60 15.78 0.22
N LYS A 22 -9.70 14.80 -0.71
CA LYS A 22 -8.58 14.28 -1.53
C LYS A 22 -8.53 15.03 -2.85
N PHE A 23 -7.45 15.78 -3.07
CA PHE A 23 -7.23 16.58 -4.28
C PHE A 23 -6.43 15.78 -5.31
N LEU A 24 -7.02 15.46 -6.43
CA LEU A 24 -6.44 14.70 -7.54
C LEU A 24 -6.16 15.63 -8.70
N LYS A 25 -4.88 15.85 -9.04
CA LYS A 25 -4.50 16.64 -10.21
C LYS A 25 -4.65 15.83 -11.48
N VAL A 26 -5.40 16.35 -12.45
CA VAL A 26 -5.61 15.73 -13.76
C VAL A 26 -4.57 16.24 -14.75
N ARG A 27 -3.97 15.36 -15.55
CA ARG A 27 -3.02 15.74 -16.61
C ARG A 27 -3.70 16.64 -17.64
N ARG A 28 -3.07 17.76 -17.95
CA ARG A 28 -3.59 18.74 -18.93
C ARG A 28 -3.14 18.48 -20.35
N ARG A 29 -2.01 17.80 -20.56
CA ARG A 29 -1.41 17.53 -21.87
C ARG A 29 -0.91 16.10 -21.92
N TRP A 30 -1.04 15.49 -23.10
CA TRP A 30 -0.42 14.20 -23.40
C TRP A 30 1.11 14.32 -23.23
N GLY A 31 1.75 13.36 -22.56
CA GLY A 31 3.19 13.40 -22.27
C GLY A 31 3.61 14.13 -20.99
N SER A 32 2.70 14.83 -20.30
CA SER A 32 3.01 15.42 -18.98
C SER A 32 3.25 14.31 -17.95
N ARG A 33 4.37 14.40 -17.22
CA ARG A 33 4.67 13.51 -16.07
C ARG A 33 3.94 13.89 -14.79
N LEU A 34 3.23 15.04 -14.77
CA LEU A 34 2.55 15.57 -13.60
C LEU A 34 1.04 15.33 -13.69
N GLY A 35 0.47 14.68 -12.67
CA GLY A 35 -0.95 14.40 -12.53
C GLY A 35 -1.36 13.01 -13.03
N LEU A 36 -2.59 12.61 -12.69
CA LEU A 36 -3.23 11.34 -13.06
C LEU A 36 -3.87 11.44 -14.45
N GLU A 37 -4.00 10.32 -15.13
CA GLU A 37 -4.84 10.25 -16.32
C GLU A 37 -6.30 10.44 -15.95
N ARG A 38 -7.03 11.16 -16.80
CA ARG A 38 -8.44 11.46 -16.54
C ARG A 38 -9.28 10.16 -16.38
N ALA A 39 -9.01 9.17 -17.20
CA ALA A 39 -9.67 7.87 -17.13
C ALA A 39 -9.44 7.14 -15.79
N GLN A 40 -8.27 7.29 -15.17
CA GLN A 40 -7.99 6.71 -13.85
C GLN A 40 -8.85 7.39 -12.77
N VAL A 41 -8.93 8.72 -12.80
CA VAL A 41 -9.73 9.48 -11.83
C VAL A 41 -11.23 9.19 -12.00
N GLU A 42 -11.72 9.14 -13.24
CA GLU A 42 -13.11 8.83 -13.55
C GLU A 42 -13.49 7.41 -13.10
N ARG A 43 -12.57 6.45 -13.21
CA ARG A 43 -12.75 5.09 -12.72
C ARG A 43 -12.83 5.04 -11.19
N GLU A 44 -11.88 5.67 -10.47
CA GLU A 44 -11.91 5.75 -9.00
C GLU A 44 -13.24 6.34 -8.51
N VAL A 45 -13.72 7.41 -9.15
CA VAL A 45 -15.01 8.04 -8.85
C VAL A 45 -16.18 7.10 -9.13
N ALA A 46 -16.18 6.42 -10.28
CA ALA A 46 -17.25 5.50 -10.66
C ALA A 46 -17.37 4.32 -9.69
N ILE A 47 -16.23 3.79 -9.21
CA ILE A 47 -16.20 2.74 -8.20
C ILE A 47 -16.71 3.30 -6.87
N LEU A 48 -16.14 4.37 -6.34
CA LEU A 48 -16.50 4.91 -5.03
C LEU A 48 -17.98 5.28 -4.92
N ARG A 49 -18.61 5.74 -6.00
CA ARG A 49 -20.05 6.12 -6.01
C ARG A 49 -21.00 4.96 -5.79
N GLN A 50 -20.59 3.74 -6.09
CA GLN A 50 -21.45 2.55 -5.96
C GLN A 50 -21.20 1.79 -4.65
N LEU A 51 -20.22 2.23 -3.83
CA LEU A 51 -19.83 1.56 -2.61
C LEU A 51 -20.57 2.15 -1.41
N ASP A 52 -21.28 1.27 -0.68
CA ASP A 52 -21.93 1.56 0.60
C ASP A 52 -21.79 0.33 1.52
N HIS A 53 -20.76 0.35 2.38
CA HIS A 53 -20.47 -0.76 3.29
C HIS A 53 -19.73 -0.23 4.54
N PRO A 54 -20.04 -0.75 5.76
CA PRO A 54 -19.44 -0.26 7.00
C PRO A 54 -17.92 -0.35 7.06
N ASN A 55 -17.30 -1.31 6.36
CA ASN A 55 -15.86 -1.51 6.33
C ASN A 55 -15.16 -0.94 5.08
N ILE A 56 -15.84 -0.10 4.31
CA ILE A 56 -15.30 0.58 3.13
C ILE A 56 -15.46 2.08 3.30
N MET A 57 -14.45 2.84 2.88
CA MET A 57 -14.48 4.29 2.88
C MET A 57 -15.58 4.82 1.96
N GLN A 58 -16.40 5.74 2.46
CA GLN A 58 -17.53 6.30 1.73
C GLN A 58 -17.18 7.62 1.04
N LEU A 59 -17.63 7.78 -0.20
CA LEU A 59 -17.62 9.06 -0.91
C LEU A 59 -18.86 9.86 -0.52
N HIS A 60 -18.66 11.06 0.05
CA HIS A 60 -19.74 11.97 0.46
C HIS A 60 -20.12 12.93 -0.67
N ASP A 61 -19.12 13.56 -1.31
CA ASP A 61 -19.35 14.54 -2.37
C ASP A 61 -18.18 14.58 -3.36
N LEU A 62 -18.37 15.22 -4.51
CA LEU A 62 -17.39 15.31 -5.59
C LEU A 62 -17.42 16.68 -6.23
N PHE A 63 -16.26 17.33 -6.33
CA PHE A 63 -16.08 18.57 -7.08
C PHE A 63 -15.10 18.35 -8.22
N THR A 64 -15.49 18.76 -9.43
CA THR A 64 -14.68 18.57 -10.64
C THR A 64 -14.34 19.87 -11.31
N SER A 65 -13.10 20.03 -11.73
CA SER A 65 -12.62 21.10 -12.59
C SER A 65 -11.83 20.55 -13.79
N ARG A 66 -11.42 21.43 -14.70
CA ARG A 66 -10.57 21.02 -15.84
C ARG A 66 -9.19 20.50 -15.42
N ALA A 67 -8.70 20.89 -14.24
CA ALA A 67 -7.33 20.61 -13.78
C ALA A 67 -7.27 19.69 -12.58
N GLU A 68 -8.36 19.56 -11.84
CA GLU A 68 -8.36 18.91 -10.55
C GLU A 68 -9.74 18.31 -10.24
N VAL A 69 -9.75 17.18 -9.60
CA VAL A 69 -10.94 16.54 -9.02
C VAL A 69 -10.74 16.47 -7.51
N VAL A 70 -11.75 16.87 -6.75
CA VAL A 70 -11.74 16.83 -5.29
C VAL A 70 -12.79 15.81 -4.82
N LEU A 71 -12.32 14.74 -4.18
CA LEU A 71 -13.18 13.76 -3.54
C LEU A 71 -13.39 14.17 -2.08
N VAL A 72 -14.64 14.35 -1.67
CA VAL A 72 -15.00 14.56 -0.26
C VAL A 72 -15.37 13.20 0.32
N LEU A 73 -14.50 12.69 1.18
CA LEU A 73 -14.57 11.34 1.74
C LEU A 73 -14.92 11.41 3.23
N GLU A 74 -15.47 10.35 3.78
CA GLU A 74 -15.64 10.25 5.23
C GLU A 74 -14.30 10.46 5.96
N LEU A 75 -14.36 11.07 7.13
CA LEU A 75 -13.17 11.34 7.94
C LEU A 75 -12.88 10.17 8.87
N ILE A 76 -11.76 9.50 8.66
CA ILE A 76 -11.27 8.38 9.46
C ILE A 76 -10.17 8.91 10.39
N ARG A 77 -10.34 8.73 11.71
CA ARG A 77 -9.51 9.38 12.74
C ARG A 77 -8.62 8.44 13.54
N GLY A 78 -8.87 7.12 13.49
CA GLY A 78 -8.20 6.14 14.35
C GLY A 78 -6.78 5.75 13.91
N GLY A 79 -6.32 6.25 12.75
CA GLY A 79 -5.01 5.90 12.20
C GLY A 79 -4.96 4.52 11.57
N GLU A 80 -3.76 4.05 11.22
CA GLU A 80 -3.56 2.74 10.62
C GLU A 80 -3.82 1.61 11.63
N LEU A 81 -4.56 0.57 11.22
CA LEU A 81 -4.78 -0.63 12.04
C LEU A 81 -3.46 -1.24 12.53
N PHE A 82 -2.44 -1.24 11.69
CA PHE A 82 -1.13 -1.83 12.00
C PHE A 82 -0.39 -1.10 13.12
N ASP A 83 -0.56 0.21 13.23
CA ASP A 83 -0.01 0.98 14.34
C ASP A 83 -0.69 0.62 15.65
N PHE A 84 -2.01 0.55 15.62
CA PHE A 84 -2.80 0.16 16.76
C PHE A 84 -2.42 -1.25 17.26
N ILE A 85 -2.27 -2.21 16.34
CA ILE A 85 -1.86 -3.58 16.68
C ILE A 85 -0.42 -3.59 17.23
N ALA A 86 0.50 -2.80 16.66
CA ALA A 86 1.90 -2.74 17.09
C ALA A 86 2.08 -2.14 18.50
N GLU A 87 1.13 -1.37 18.99
CA GLU A 87 1.14 -0.85 20.37
C GLU A 87 0.85 -1.94 21.42
N LYS A 88 0.18 -3.04 21.02
CA LYS A 88 -0.14 -4.15 21.93
C LYS A 88 1.10 -5.01 22.22
N GLU A 89 1.21 -5.57 23.40
CA GLU A 89 2.25 -6.57 23.74
C GLU A 89 1.92 -7.94 23.18
N MET A 90 0.67 -8.32 23.31
CA MET A 90 0.10 -9.58 22.84
C MET A 90 -1.19 -9.27 22.09
N LEU A 91 -1.47 -10.04 21.06
CA LEU A 91 -2.74 -10.04 20.35
C LEU A 91 -3.34 -11.45 20.44
N SER A 92 -4.57 -11.56 20.92
CA SER A 92 -5.28 -12.84 20.91
C SER A 92 -5.73 -13.20 19.49
N GLU A 93 -5.85 -14.51 19.20
CA GLU A 93 -6.43 -14.94 17.91
C GLU A 93 -7.87 -14.42 17.74
N GLU A 94 -8.62 -14.25 18.83
CA GLU A 94 -9.98 -13.70 18.78
C GLU A 94 -10.00 -12.25 18.32
N GLU A 95 -9.11 -11.40 18.87
CA GLU A 95 -8.99 -10.01 18.43
C GLU A 95 -8.51 -9.93 16.97
N ALA A 96 -7.53 -10.76 16.59
CA ALA A 96 -7.05 -10.83 15.20
C ALA A 96 -8.19 -11.20 14.24
N ILE A 97 -9.03 -12.19 14.60
CA ILE A 97 -10.18 -12.63 13.83
C ILE A 97 -11.27 -11.54 13.76
N GLU A 98 -11.49 -10.75 14.80
CA GLU A 98 -12.44 -9.62 14.76
C GLU A 98 -12.04 -8.59 13.69
N PHE A 99 -10.76 -8.21 13.62
CA PHE A 99 -10.26 -7.31 12.57
C PHE A 99 -10.29 -7.96 11.18
N LEU A 100 -9.79 -9.19 11.09
CA LEU A 100 -9.77 -9.94 9.84
C LEU A 100 -11.17 -10.14 9.28
N GLY A 101 -12.15 -10.48 10.12
CA GLY A 101 -13.53 -10.62 9.71
C GLY A 101 -14.14 -9.34 9.15
N GLN A 102 -13.74 -8.18 9.66
CA GLN A 102 -14.17 -6.89 9.10
C GLN A 102 -13.54 -6.63 7.72
N ILE A 103 -12.24 -6.92 7.55
CA ILE A 103 -11.55 -6.80 6.26
C ILE A 103 -12.22 -7.74 5.24
N LEU A 104 -12.40 -9.01 5.60
CA LEU A 104 -13.02 -10.02 4.74
C LEU A 104 -14.43 -9.64 4.29
N ARG A 105 -15.25 -9.07 5.18
CA ARG A 105 -16.60 -8.58 4.81
C ARG A 105 -16.53 -7.42 3.83
N GLY A 106 -15.56 -6.51 3.98
CA GLY A 106 -15.33 -5.43 3.02
C GLY A 106 -14.88 -5.97 1.66
N VAL A 107 -13.94 -6.90 1.65
CA VAL A 107 -13.43 -7.53 0.42
C VAL A 107 -14.52 -8.37 -0.27
N GLU A 108 -15.28 -9.16 0.47
CA GLU A 108 -16.40 -9.96 -0.05
C GLU A 108 -17.46 -9.06 -0.70
N TYR A 109 -17.78 -7.92 -0.06
CA TYR A 109 -18.70 -6.93 -0.63
C TYR A 109 -18.20 -6.37 -1.97
N LEU A 110 -16.89 -6.11 -2.11
CA LEU A 110 -16.28 -5.67 -3.39
C LEU A 110 -16.33 -6.77 -4.44
N HIS A 111 -15.90 -7.98 -4.07
CA HIS A 111 -15.82 -9.14 -4.98
C HIS A 111 -17.19 -9.58 -5.49
N ALA A 112 -18.24 -9.50 -4.66
CA ALA A 112 -19.62 -9.75 -5.08
C ALA A 112 -20.13 -8.75 -6.15
N ARG A 113 -19.43 -7.63 -6.33
CA ARG A 113 -19.70 -6.62 -7.37
C ARG A 113 -18.69 -6.65 -8.50
N LEU A 114 -17.87 -7.71 -8.56
CA LEU A 114 -16.75 -7.84 -9.51
C LEU A 114 -15.76 -6.69 -9.42
N ILE A 115 -15.60 -6.08 -8.24
CA ILE A 115 -14.60 -5.05 -7.99
C ILE A 115 -13.42 -5.68 -7.27
N ALA A 116 -12.23 -5.57 -7.84
CA ALA A 116 -10.98 -5.91 -7.19
C ALA A 116 -10.23 -4.62 -6.80
N HIS A 117 -9.68 -4.60 -5.60
CA HIS A 117 -9.01 -3.42 -5.02
C HIS A 117 -7.59 -3.23 -5.57
N PHE A 118 -6.84 -4.31 -5.75
CA PHE A 118 -5.47 -4.40 -6.27
C PHE A 118 -4.38 -3.60 -5.54
N ASP A 119 -4.68 -2.98 -4.41
CA ASP A 119 -3.70 -2.30 -3.55
C ASP A 119 -4.03 -2.47 -2.06
N LEU A 120 -4.50 -3.67 -1.69
CA LEU A 120 -4.75 -3.99 -0.29
C LEU A 120 -3.41 -4.11 0.45
N LYS A 121 -3.14 -3.19 1.37
CA LYS A 121 -1.90 -3.10 2.15
C LYS A 121 -2.16 -2.45 3.51
N PRO A 122 -1.21 -2.55 4.47
CA PRO A 122 -1.36 -1.99 5.82
C PRO A 122 -1.80 -0.53 5.86
N GLU A 123 -1.24 0.29 4.96
CA GLU A 123 -1.52 1.72 4.86
C GLU A 123 -2.97 2.00 4.43
N ASN A 124 -3.61 1.04 3.78
CA ASN A 124 -4.98 1.16 3.26
C ASN A 124 -6.03 0.53 4.19
N ILE A 125 -5.64 0.03 5.37
CA ILE A 125 -6.54 -0.47 6.40
C ILE A 125 -6.47 0.45 7.63
N MET A 126 -7.51 1.24 7.83
CA MET A 126 -7.55 2.25 8.88
C MET A 126 -8.64 1.94 9.93
N LEU A 127 -8.46 2.48 11.13
CA LEU A 127 -9.48 2.49 12.18
C LEU A 127 -10.32 3.75 12.05
N GLN A 128 -11.63 3.60 12.14
CA GLN A 128 -12.54 4.74 12.15
C GLN A 128 -12.29 5.63 13.38
N GLU A 129 -12.18 4.98 14.55
CA GLU A 129 -11.79 5.59 15.82
C GLU A 129 -10.88 4.62 16.58
N LYS A 130 -9.90 5.15 17.35
CA LYS A 130 -8.93 4.33 18.08
C LYS A 130 -9.38 4.00 19.50
N ASP A 131 -10.01 4.97 20.19
CA ASP A 131 -10.29 4.93 21.63
C ASP A 131 -11.67 4.33 21.92
N VAL A 132 -12.00 3.21 21.28
CA VAL A 132 -13.25 2.47 21.47
C VAL A 132 -12.95 0.99 21.75
N PRO A 133 -13.80 0.29 22.52
CA PRO A 133 -13.53 -1.11 22.90
C PRO A 133 -13.40 -2.07 21.72
N LYS A 134 -14.13 -1.82 20.64
CA LYS A 134 -14.12 -2.61 19.39
C LYS A 134 -14.03 -1.66 18.20
N PRO A 135 -12.82 -1.31 17.78
CA PRO A 135 -12.62 -0.40 16.65
C PRO A 135 -13.18 -0.97 15.34
N TRP A 136 -13.91 -0.13 14.61
CA TRP A 136 -14.30 -0.43 13.24
C TRP A 136 -13.15 -0.12 12.29
N ILE A 137 -12.93 -1.02 11.32
CA ILE A 137 -11.95 -0.79 10.24
C ILE A 137 -12.63 -0.23 8.99
N LYS A 138 -11.85 0.47 8.20
CA LYS A 138 -12.20 0.98 6.89
C LYS A 138 -11.09 0.64 5.90
N ILE A 139 -11.46 0.04 4.79
CA ILE A 139 -10.60 -0.12 3.60
C ILE A 139 -10.65 1.20 2.84
N ILE A 140 -9.47 1.75 2.52
CA ILE A 140 -9.33 3.04 1.85
C ILE A 140 -8.53 2.92 0.56
N ASP A 141 -8.49 4.01 -0.23
CA ASP A 141 -7.68 4.22 -1.43
C ASP A 141 -7.96 3.26 -2.60
N PHE A 142 -8.99 3.59 -3.36
CA PHE A 142 -9.47 2.87 -4.54
C PHE A 142 -8.80 3.31 -5.86
N GLY A 143 -7.64 4.00 -5.79
CA GLY A 143 -6.95 4.54 -6.97
C GLY A 143 -6.45 3.49 -7.96
N LEU A 144 -6.28 2.23 -7.53
CA LEU A 144 -5.92 1.08 -8.39
C LEU A 144 -7.07 0.11 -8.60
N ALA A 145 -8.19 0.30 -7.93
CA ALA A 145 -9.33 -0.60 -8.03
C ALA A 145 -9.89 -0.67 -9.46
N GLN A 146 -10.38 -1.86 -9.83
CA GLN A 146 -10.96 -2.15 -11.13
C GLN A 146 -12.30 -2.86 -10.95
N GLN A 147 -13.28 -2.45 -11.74
CA GLN A 147 -14.46 -3.26 -11.98
C GLN A 147 -14.13 -4.23 -13.12
N LEU A 148 -14.19 -5.52 -12.84
CA LEU A 148 -13.89 -6.58 -13.78
C LEU A 148 -15.18 -6.93 -14.54
N GLU A 149 -15.06 -7.12 -15.84
CA GLU A 149 -16.19 -7.48 -16.70
C GLU A 149 -16.06 -8.93 -17.12
N ASP A 150 -17.18 -9.65 -17.12
CA ASP A 150 -17.19 -11.05 -17.56
C ASP A 150 -16.68 -11.19 -19.01
N GLY A 151 -15.76 -12.11 -19.20
CA GLY A 151 -15.16 -12.38 -20.52
C GLY A 151 -14.06 -11.39 -20.92
N ILE A 152 -13.77 -10.34 -20.15
CA ILE A 152 -12.67 -9.41 -20.42
C ILE A 152 -11.47 -9.74 -19.54
N THR A 153 -10.36 -10.08 -20.18
CA THR A 153 -9.09 -10.35 -19.48
C THR A 153 -8.41 -9.05 -19.10
N PHE A 154 -8.31 -8.78 -17.79
CA PHE A 154 -7.54 -7.66 -17.26
C PHE A 154 -6.13 -8.10 -16.86
N LYS A 155 -5.10 -7.43 -17.39
CA LYS A 155 -3.69 -7.64 -17.03
C LYS A 155 -3.05 -6.31 -16.72
N SER A 156 -2.33 -6.24 -15.62
CA SER A 156 -1.62 -5.03 -15.23
C SER A 156 -0.47 -5.36 -14.27
N LEU A 157 0.60 -4.61 -14.33
CA LEU A 157 1.63 -4.55 -13.29
C LEU A 157 1.21 -3.50 -12.26
N CYS A 158 0.09 -3.73 -11.57
CA CYS A 158 -0.47 -2.83 -10.58
C CYS A 158 -0.18 -3.29 -9.15
N GLY A 159 -0.37 -2.37 -8.22
CA GLY A 159 -0.14 -2.61 -6.80
C GLY A 159 1.19 -2.03 -6.32
N THR A 160 1.40 -2.12 -5.03
CA THR A 160 2.66 -1.73 -4.39
C THR A 160 3.62 -2.92 -4.47
N PRO A 161 4.86 -2.77 -4.97
CA PRO A 161 5.77 -3.88 -5.27
C PRO A 161 5.97 -4.91 -4.15
N GLN A 162 5.72 -4.50 -2.93
CA GLN A 162 5.83 -5.33 -1.73
C GLN A 162 4.57 -6.15 -1.44
N TYR A 163 3.50 -6.00 -2.24
CA TYR A 163 2.17 -6.54 -2.01
C TYR A 163 1.52 -7.08 -3.29
N ILE A 164 2.30 -7.58 -4.25
CA ILE A 164 1.79 -8.09 -5.53
C ILE A 164 1.74 -9.62 -5.54
N ALA A 165 0.70 -10.16 -6.16
CA ALA A 165 0.47 -11.59 -6.31
C ALA A 165 1.35 -12.23 -7.41
N PRO A 166 1.59 -13.56 -7.40
CA PRO A 166 2.37 -14.25 -8.44
C PRO A 166 1.86 -13.97 -9.85
N GLU A 167 0.54 -13.95 -10.04
CA GLU A 167 -0.09 -13.65 -11.32
C GLU A 167 0.19 -12.21 -11.81
N VAL A 168 0.36 -11.25 -10.89
CA VAL A 168 0.79 -9.88 -11.25
C VAL A 168 2.24 -9.87 -11.71
N ILE A 169 3.12 -10.59 -11.00
CA ILE A 169 4.55 -10.71 -11.34
C ILE A 169 4.72 -11.34 -12.72
N ASN A 170 3.96 -12.40 -12.99
CA ASN A 170 4.00 -13.16 -14.24
C ASN A 170 3.24 -12.46 -15.38
N TYR A 171 2.59 -11.30 -15.12
CA TYR A 171 1.74 -10.62 -16.09
C TYR A 171 0.59 -11.52 -16.62
N GLU A 172 -0.01 -12.29 -15.73
CA GLU A 172 -1.13 -13.17 -16.00
C GLU A 172 -2.48 -12.42 -15.82
N PRO A 173 -3.62 -13.03 -16.19
CA PRO A 173 -4.94 -12.46 -15.93
C PRO A 173 -5.19 -12.22 -14.45
N LEU A 174 -5.64 -11.02 -14.09
CA LEU A 174 -5.98 -10.66 -12.72
C LEU A 174 -7.47 -10.86 -12.47
N SER A 175 -7.80 -11.27 -11.25
CA SER A 175 -9.16 -11.56 -10.80
C SER A 175 -9.37 -11.06 -9.36
N PRO A 176 -10.57 -11.15 -8.79
CA PRO A 176 -10.80 -10.89 -7.37
C PRO A 176 -9.92 -11.76 -6.45
N ALA A 177 -9.53 -12.96 -6.88
CA ALA A 177 -8.61 -13.82 -6.14
C ALA A 177 -7.21 -13.20 -5.98
N THR A 178 -6.84 -12.23 -6.81
CA THR A 178 -5.59 -11.46 -6.67
C THR A 178 -5.56 -10.66 -5.36
N ASP A 179 -6.71 -10.12 -4.92
CA ASP A 179 -6.82 -9.46 -3.62
C ASP A 179 -6.65 -10.42 -2.42
N MET A 180 -6.96 -11.70 -2.62
CA MET A 180 -6.83 -12.74 -1.59
C MET A 180 -5.42 -13.25 -1.46
N CYS A 181 -4.62 -13.11 -2.48
CA CYS A 181 -3.20 -13.40 -2.48
C CYS A 181 -2.39 -12.17 -2.14
N ALA A 182 -1.31 -12.45 -1.51
CA ALA A 182 -0.44 -11.42 -1.05
C ALA A 182 0.99 -11.78 -1.32
N GLU A 183 1.68 -11.07 -2.18
CA GLU A 183 3.09 -11.36 -2.28
C GLU A 183 3.93 -10.29 -2.97
N VAL A 184 5.12 -10.24 -2.79
CA VAL A 184 6.50 -10.46 -2.52
C VAL A 184 7.38 -9.75 -3.56
N ALA A 185 8.23 -8.93 -3.23
CA ALA A 185 9.46 -8.65 -3.96
C ALA A 185 10.55 -7.98 -3.09
N GLU A 186 10.46 -8.07 -1.79
CA GLU A 186 11.59 -7.74 -0.93
C GLU A 186 11.61 -8.56 0.36
N PRO A 187 12.80 -8.99 0.85
CA PRO A 187 12.95 -9.98 1.91
C PRO A 187 12.51 -9.54 3.29
N VAL A 188 11.89 -8.39 3.46
CA VAL A 188 11.67 -7.83 4.80
C VAL A 188 10.24 -7.37 5.10
N LEU A 189 9.36 -7.09 4.12
CA LEU A 189 8.29 -6.14 4.44
C LEU A 189 6.90 -6.37 3.86
N SER A 190 6.51 -7.48 3.22
CA SER A 190 5.28 -7.46 2.44
C SER A 190 4.24 -8.51 2.77
N TRP A 191 2.96 -8.12 2.86
CA TRP A 191 1.79 -9.03 2.90
C TRP A 191 0.44 -8.32 2.80
N HIS A 192 -0.55 -8.99 2.22
CA HIS A 192 -1.87 -8.46 1.95
C HIS A 192 -2.83 -8.50 3.13
N SER A 193 -3.94 -7.80 2.97
CA SER A 193 -4.87 -7.42 3.99
C SER A 193 -5.50 -8.57 4.74
N VAL A 194 -5.81 -9.67 4.07
CA VAL A 194 -6.46 -10.81 4.69
C VAL A 194 -5.45 -11.65 5.46
N ALA A 195 -4.27 -11.91 4.89
CA ALA A 195 -3.18 -12.59 5.57
C ALA A 195 -2.49 -11.71 6.63
N LEU A 196 -2.74 -10.41 6.64
CA LEU A 196 -2.13 -9.42 7.54
C LEU A 196 -2.36 -9.67 9.02
N LEU A 197 -3.52 -10.20 9.36
CA LEU A 197 -3.88 -10.54 10.74
C LEU A 197 -3.67 -12.03 11.04
N CYS A 198 -3.14 -12.81 10.08
CA CYS A 198 -2.77 -14.17 10.34
C CYS A 198 -1.55 -14.24 11.27
N PRO A 199 -1.49 -15.24 12.19
CA PRO A 199 -0.44 -15.40 13.20
C PRO A 199 0.98 -15.36 12.64
N HIS A 200 1.17 -15.86 11.43
CA HIS A 200 2.42 -15.85 10.72
C HIS A 200 3.01 -14.42 10.54
N ARG A 201 2.19 -13.42 10.21
CA ARG A 201 2.62 -12.03 10.02
C ARG A 201 2.94 -11.32 11.31
N LEU A 202 2.20 -11.67 12.30
CA LEU A 202 2.44 -11.18 13.64
C LEU A 202 3.79 -11.70 14.19
N SER A 203 4.36 -12.77 13.58
CA SER A 203 5.74 -13.19 13.81
C SER A 203 6.79 -12.23 13.22
N GLY A 204 6.42 -11.40 12.23
CA GLY A 204 7.30 -10.45 11.55
C GLY A 204 8.27 -11.08 10.55
N LEU A 205 8.03 -12.33 10.12
CA LEU A 205 8.83 -13.06 9.13
C LEU A 205 7.97 -13.44 7.92
N SER A 206 8.57 -13.52 6.74
CA SER A 206 7.91 -14.02 5.53
C SER A 206 8.01 -15.56 5.46
N PRO A 207 6.95 -16.32 5.09
CA PRO A 207 7.06 -17.76 4.89
C PRO A 207 7.93 -18.11 3.69
N PHE A 208 8.08 -17.20 2.74
CA PHE A 208 8.85 -17.37 1.52
C PHE A 208 10.26 -16.77 1.61
N GLN A 209 10.67 -16.28 2.76
CA GLN A 209 11.93 -15.58 2.91
C GLN A 209 13.11 -16.49 2.56
N GLY A 210 13.84 -16.11 1.49
CA GLY A 210 15.16 -16.63 1.13
C GLY A 210 16.29 -15.78 1.71
N GLU A 211 17.53 -16.16 1.43
CA GLU A 211 18.71 -15.39 1.83
C GLU A 211 18.84 -14.08 1.06
N THR A 212 18.29 -14.04 -0.16
CA THR A 212 18.29 -12.86 -1.05
C THR A 212 16.87 -12.51 -1.52
N ASP A 213 16.70 -11.29 -2.02
CA ASP A 213 15.45 -10.83 -2.64
C ASP A 213 15.04 -11.69 -3.82
N ALA A 214 16.01 -12.07 -4.66
CA ALA A 214 15.78 -12.92 -5.82
C ALA A 214 15.32 -14.33 -5.44
N GLU A 215 15.88 -14.91 -4.39
CA GLU A 215 15.49 -16.22 -3.86
C GLU A 215 14.10 -16.15 -3.24
N THR A 216 13.83 -15.11 -2.46
CA THR A 216 12.50 -14.87 -1.90
C THR A 216 11.44 -14.77 -3.00
N LEU A 217 11.71 -14.00 -4.07
CA LEU A 217 10.82 -13.89 -5.23
C LEU A 217 10.63 -15.25 -5.91
N SER A 218 11.70 -16.02 -6.05
CA SER A 218 11.65 -17.38 -6.61
C SER A 218 10.78 -18.33 -5.78
N ASN A 219 10.93 -18.30 -4.45
CA ASN A 219 10.13 -19.09 -3.52
C ASN A 219 8.64 -18.80 -3.61
N VAL A 220 8.33 -17.52 -3.81
CA VAL A 220 6.97 -17.02 -4.04
C VAL A 220 6.37 -17.58 -5.31
N VAL A 221 7.05 -17.35 -6.44
CA VAL A 221 6.59 -17.86 -7.75
C VAL A 221 6.50 -19.39 -7.74
N ALA A 222 7.37 -20.05 -6.97
CA ALA A 222 7.33 -21.49 -6.79
C ALA A 222 6.24 -21.96 -5.81
N GLY A 223 5.68 -21.06 -4.95
CA GLY A 223 4.74 -21.42 -3.90
C GLY A 223 5.40 -22.20 -2.75
N VAL A 224 6.73 -22.13 -2.60
CA VAL A 224 7.49 -22.85 -1.57
C VAL A 224 7.59 -22.00 -0.31
N TYR A 225 6.99 -22.47 0.78
CA TYR A 225 7.04 -21.80 2.08
C TYR A 225 7.10 -22.78 3.25
N GLU A 226 7.63 -22.32 4.37
CA GLU A 226 7.69 -23.10 5.61
C GLU A 226 7.20 -22.27 6.80
N PHE A 227 6.52 -22.96 7.74
CA PHE A 227 6.16 -22.38 9.03
C PHE A 227 7.29 -22.62 10.03
N GLU A 228 8.09 -21.61 10.33
CA GLU A 228 9.10 -21.73 11.38
C GLU A 228 8.48 -22.04 12.74
N GLU A 229 8.80 -23.19 13.31
CA GLU A 229 8.22 -23.70 14.56
C GLU A 229 8.35 -22.70 15.72
N ARG A 230 9.49 -22.01 15.84
CA ARG A 230 9.73 -20.98 16.87
C ARG A 230 8.78 -19.77 16.79
N CYS A 231 8.18 -19.52 15.61
CA CYS A 231 7.23 -18.43 15.40
C CYS A 231 5.78 -18.87 15.52
N PHE A 232 5.52 -20.17 15.29
CA PHE A 232 4.18 -20.75 15.19
C PHE A 232 3.84 -21.74 16.31
N SER A 233 4.72 -21.88 17.32
CA SER A 233 4.50 -22.82 18.44
C SER A 233 3.21 -22.56 19.22
N GLN A 234 2.73 -21.32 19.27
CA GLN A 234 1.50 -20.94 19.96
C GLN A 234 0.31 -20.70 19.02
N THR A 235 0.49 -20.92 17.73
CA THR A 235 -0.54 -20.70 16.70
C THR A 235 -1.38 -21.96 16.53
N SER A 236 -2.70 -21.81 16.48
CA SER A 236 -3.60 -22.96 16.29
C SER A 236 -3.42 -23.60 14.89
N GLU A 237 -3.61 -24.92 14.79
CA GLU A 237 -3.55 -25.60 13.48
C GLU A 237 -4.64 -25.10 12.53
N MET A 238 -5.79 -24.65 13.05
CA MET A 238 -6.82 -24.02 12.22
C MET A 238 -6.35 -22.71 11.57
N ALA A 239 -5.54 -21.91 12.30
CA ALA A 239 -4.93 -20.70 11.73
C ALA A 239 -3.90 -21.03 10.65
N LYS A 240 -3.08 -22.07 10.86
CA LYS A 240 -2.11 -22.52 9.85
C LYS A 240 -2.81 -23.06 8.61
N ASP A 241 -3.90 -23.79 8.77
CA ASP A 241 -4.72 -24.29 7.65
C ASP A 241 -5.34 -23.14 6.85
N PHE A 242 -5.90 -22.16 7.54
CA PHE A 242 -6.42 -20.93 6.91
C PHE A 242 -5.36 -20.22 6.05
N ILE A 243 -4.14 -20.10 6.57
CA ILE A 243 -3.03 -19.50 5.84
C ILE A 243 -2.66 -20.32 4.60
N ARG A 244 -2.56 -21.67 4.74
CA ARG A 244 -2.23 -22.54 3.61
C ARG A 244 -3.21 -22.39 2.45
N GLN A 245 -4.50 -22.26 2.73
CA GLN A 245 -5.54 -22.11 1.72
C GLN A 245 -5.52 -20.72 1.02
N LEU A 246 -4.91 -19.71 1.66
CA LEU A 246 -4.70 -18.40 1.06
C LEU A 246 -3.40 -18.30 0.25
N LEU A 247 -2.38 -19.08 0.64
CA LEU A 247 -1.08 -19.09 -0.02
C LEU A 247 -1.01 -20.06 -1.21
N VAL A 248 -2.13 -20.35 -1.83
CA VAL A 248 -2.20 -21.15 -3.07
C VAL A 248 -1.77 -20.27 -4.25
N LYS A 249 -0.87 -20.81 -5.07
CA LYS A 249 -0.29 -20.11 -6.23
C LYS A 249 -1.35 -19.82 -7.29
N GLU A 250 -2.14 -20.83 -7.65
CA GLU A 250 -3.19 -20.76 -8.66
C GLU A 250 -4.38 -19.96 -8.13
N PRO A 251 -4.74 -18.83 -8.76
CA PRO A 251 -5.82 -17.95 -8.26
C PRO A 251 -7.18 -18.66 -8.14
N GLU A 252 -7.50 -19.58 -9.05
CA GLU A 252 -8.74 -20.34 -9.08
C GLU A 252 -8.88 -21.36 -7.94
N HIS A 253 -7.78 -21.77 -7.32
CA HIS A 253 -7.76 -22.70 -6.17
C HIS A 253 -7.60 -21.98 -4.84
N ARG A 254 -7.39 -20.67 -4.88
CA ARG A 254 -7.21 -19.84 -3.68
C ARG A 254 -8.55 -19.56 -3.02
N MET A 255 -8.61 -19.69 -1.70
CA MET A 255 -9.81 -19.44 -0.92
C MET A 255 -10.36 -18.04 -1.15
N THR A 256 -11.64 -17.91 -1.50
CA THR A 256 -12.35 -16.64 -1.68
C THR A 256 -12.66 -15.94 -0.36
N ALA A 257 -12.99 -14.66 -0.37
CA ALA A 257 -13.39 -13.93 0.83
C ALA A 257 -14.61 -14.53 1.52
N ALA A 258 -15.59 -15.03 0.75
CA ALA A 258 -16.77 -15.70 1.27
C ALA A 258 -16.41 -17.03 1.97
N GLU A 259 -15.55 -17.84 1.38
CA GLU A 259 -15.06 -19.08 1.98
C GLU A 259 -14.24 -18.81 3.24
N CYS A 260 -13.43 -17.78 3.25
CA CYS A 260 -12.69 -17.33 4.44
C CYS A 260 -13.62 -17.03 5.62
N LEU A 261 -14.75 -16.35 5.38
CA LEU A 261 -15.71 -15.97 6.43
C LEU A 261 -16.41 -17.17 7.09
N VAL A 262 -16.44 -18.32 6.42
CA VAL A 262 -17.04 -19.55 6.95
C VAL A 262 -16.00 -20.58 7.42
N HIS A 263 -14.72 -20.31 7.20
CA HIS A 263 -13.63 -21.19 7.60
C HIS A 263 -13.65 -21.46 9.13
N PRO A 264 -13.37 -22.69 9.60
CA PRO A 264 -13.45 -23.05 11.03
C PRO A 264 -12.60 -22.19 11.98
N TRP A 265 -11.52 -21.60 11.50
CA TRP A 265 -10.72 -20.65 12.28
C TRP A 265 -11.49 -19.35 12.56
N ILE A 266 -12.19 -18.81 11.57
CA ILE A 266 -13.02 -17.59 11.71
C ILE A 266 -14.35 -17.92 12.42
N LYS A 267 -15.04 -18.98 11.98
CA LYS A 267 -16.35 -19.42 12.50
C LYS A 267 -16.25 -20.85 13.04
N PRO A 268 -15.88 -21.04 14.33
CA PRO A 268 -15.71 -22.37 14.90
C PRO A 268 -16.99 -23.18 14.81
N LEU A 269 -16.87 -24.43 14.38
CA LEU A 269 -17.98 -25.39 14.24
C LEU A 269 -18.28 -26.09 15.58
N SER A 270 -17.37 -26.04 16.56
CA SER A 270 -17.51 -26.69 17.85
C SER A 270 -16.94 -25.87 19.00
N ARG A 271 -17.44 -26.15 20.23
CA ARG A 271 -16.90 -25.54 21.46
C ARG A 271 -15.40 -25.85 21.67
N LYS A 272 -14.94 -27.02 21.25
CA LYS A 272 -13.52 -27.46 21.35
C LYS A 272 -12.64 -26.56 20.46
N GLN A 273 -13.07 -26.26 19.24
CA GLN A 273 -12.37 -25.37 18.31
C GLN A 273 -12.32 -23.94 18.85
N ALA A 274 -13.45 -23.43 19.37
CA ALA A 274 -13.51 -22.11 20.00
C ALA A 274 -12.54 -21.99 21.21
N LEU A 275 -12.49 -23.02 22.07
CA LEU A 275 -11.56 -23.07 23.20
C LEU A 275 -10.08 -23.19 22.79
N SER A 276 -9.78 -23.92 21.73
CA SER A 276 -8.41 -23.97 21.17
C SER A 276 -7.95 -22.59 20.72
N ARG A 277 -8.81 -21.87 20.00
CA ARG A 277 -8.57 -20.52 19.52
C ARG A 277 -8.38 -19.51 20.67
N SER A 278 -9.22 -19.56 21.70
CA SER A 278 -9.15 -18.59 22.82
C SER A 278 -7.90 -18.75 23.70
N ARG A 279 -7.22 -19.89 23.64
CA ARG A 279 -5.94 -20.15 24.34
C ARG A 279 -4.72 -19.75 23.55
N SER A 280 -4.89 -19.44 22.27
CA SER A 280 -3.81 -19.06 21.37
C SER A 280 -3.60 -17.55 21.41
N SER A 281 -2.35 -17.15 21.44
CA SER A 281 -1.96 -15.73 21.43
C SER A 281 -0.73 -15.51 20.54
N ILE A 282 -0.55 -14.28 20.12
CA ILE A 282 0.48 -13.90 19.19
C ILE A 282 1.40 -12.89 19.87
N ASN A 283 2.70 -13.20 19.90
CA ASN A 283 3.70 -12.31 20.46
C ASN A 283 4.03 -11.19 19.48
N MET A 284 3.75 -9.96 19.86
CA MET A 284 3.88 -8.79 19.01
C MET A 284 5.30 -8.22 18.89
N ARG A 285 6.31 -8.81 19.56
CA ARG A 285 7.70 -8.29 19.57
C ARG A 285 8.30 -8.19 18.16
N ASN A 286 8.15 -9.23 17.35
CA ASN A 286 8.65 -9.23 15.98
C ASN A 286 7.81 -8.32 15.08
N PHE A 287 6.49 -8.32 15.26
CA PHE A 287 5.59 -7.43 14.55
C PHE A 287 5.92 -5.95 14.78
N ARG A 288 6.24 -5.54 16.02
CA ARG A 288 6.69 -4.17 16.31
C ARG A 288 7.96 -3.82 15.53
N LYS A 289 8.95 -4.73 15.50
CA LYS A 289 10.17 -4.55 14.70
C LYS A 289 9.86 -4.42 13.22
N PHE A 290 8.97 -5.25 12.72
CA PHE A 290 8.49 -5.21 11.34
C PHE A 290 7.81 -3.85 11.03
N ASN A 291 6.83 -3.42 11.84
CA ASN A 291 6.11 -2.18 11.62
C ASN A 291 7.05 -0.95 11.68
N ALA A 292 8.01 -0.95 12.62
CA ALA A 292 9.04 0.09 12.70
C ALA A 292 9.92 0.14 11.43
N ARG A 293 10.37 -1.01 10.91
CA ARG A 293 11.16 -1.09 9.66
C ARG A 293 10.34 -0.63 8.46
N ARG A 294 9.07 -1.03 8.36
CA ARG A 294 8.13 -0.59 7.32
C ARG A 294 8.04 0.93 7.29
N LYS A 295 7.77 1.56 8.42
CA LYS A 295 7.67 3.02 8.54
C LYS A 295 8.98 3.72 8.22
N TRP A 296 10.09 3.18 8.70
CA TRP A 296 11.41 3.73 8.38
C TRP A 296 11.67 3.68 6.87
N LYS A 297 11.36 2.56 6.19
CA LYS A 297 11.53 2.42 4.74
C LYS A 297 10.62 3.38 3.96
N LEU A 298 9.36 3.53 4.37
CA LEU A 298 8.44 4.50 3.78
C LEU A 298 8.97 5.93 3.92
N SER A 299 9.47 6.31 5.09
CA SER A 299 10.08 7.61 5.35
C SER A 299 11.36 7.80 4.54
N TYR A 300 12.24 6.81 4.50
CA TYR A 300 13.48 6.83 3.72
C TYR A 300 13.20 6.97 2.22
N ASN A 301 12.26 6.20 1.67
CA ASN A 301 11.88 6.28 0.26
C ASN A 301 11.28 7.65 -0.08
N THR A 302 10.48 8.23 0.81
CA THR A 302 9.91 9.58 0.65
C THR A 302 11.03 10.63 0.62
N VAL A 303 11.96 10.60 1.58
CA VAL A 303 13.11 11.52 1.63
C VAL A 303 14.03 11.32 0.41
N SER A 304 14.30 10.08 0.03
CA SER A 304 15.10 9.77 -1.17
C SER A 304 14.46 10.27 -2.46
N ALA A 305 13.14 10.11 -2.60
CA ALA A 305 12.40 10.65 -3.74
C ALA A 305 12.42 12.18 -3.75
N CYS A 306 12.21 12.83 -2.59
CA CYS A 306 12.34 14.28 -2.47
C CYS A 306 13.74 14.77 -2.87
N ASN A 307 14.79 14.11 -2.38
CA ASN A 307 16.18 14.46 -2.72
C ASN A 307 16.48 14.27 -4.22
N ARG A 308 15.94 13.22 -4.86
CA ARG A 308 16.08 13.02 -6.31
C ARG A 308 15.34 14.10 -7.11
N LEU A 309 14.22 14.61 -6.63
CA LEU A 309 13.47 15.69 -7.26
C LEU A 309 14.10 17.07 -7.02
N CYS A 310 14.75 17.29 -5.88
CA CYS A 310 15.43 18.54 -5.55
C CYS A 310 16.77 18.69 -6.30
N ARG A 311 17.52 17.58 -6.53
CA ARG A 311 18.81 17.64 -7.25
C ARG A 311 18.73 18.31 -8.64
N PRO A 312 17.75 18.02 -9.52
CA PRO A 312 17.66 18.71 -10.80
C PRO A 312 17.34 20.21 -10.65
N ARG A 313 16.57 20.62 -9.63
CA ARG A 313 16.26 22.03 -9.36
C ARG A 313 17.48 22.80 -8.90
N LEU A 314 18.24 22.25 -7.96
CA LEU A 314 19.53 22.84 -7.52
C LEU A 314 20.53 22.97 -8.67
N LEU A 315 20.60 21.99 -9.58
CA LEU A 315 21.45 22.06 -10.76
C LEU A 315 20.96 23.08 -11.80
N CYS A 316 19.65 23.29 -11.91
CA CYS A 316 19.07 24.33 -12.78
C CYS A 316 19.31 25.73 -12.20
N ASP A 317 19.20 25.90 -10.89
CA ASP A 317 19.43 27.18 -10.23
C ASP A 317 20.92 27.54 -10.28
N LEU A 318 21.85 26.59 -10.04
CA LEU A 318 23.29 26.78 -10.22
C LEU A 318 23.68 27.12 -11.68
N ARG A 319 23.00 26.51 -12.67
CA ARG A 319 23.22 26.87 -14.08
C ARG A 319 22.73 28.29 -14.41
N LYS A 320 21.61 28.71 -13.83
CA LYS A 320 21.11 30.08 -13.99
C LYS A 320 22.06 31.11 -13.36
N GLU A 321 22.58 30.84 -12.17
CA GLU A 321 23.58 31.69 -11.53
C GLU A 321 24.89 31.73 -12.34
N GLU A 322 25.34 30.60 -12.97
CA GLU A 322 26.49 30.60 -13.88
C GLU A 322 26.20 31.35 -15.20
N GLU A 323 24.98 31.29 -15.74
CA GLU A 323 24.58 32.08 -16.92
C GLU A 323 24.44 33.56 -16.60
N GLU A 324 23.87 33.94 -15.45
CA GLU A 324 23.81 35.34 -14.99
C GLU A 324 25.21 35.90 -14.72
N LEU A 325 26.11 35.11 -14.10
CA LEU A 325 27.51 35.50 -13.94
C LEU A 325 28.26 35.66 -15.27
N ARG A 326 27.94 34.85 -16.28
CA ARG A 326 28.51 34.99 -17.63
C ARG A 326 27.97 36.23 -18.37
N CYS A 327 26.70 36.55 -18.21
CA CYS A 327 26.13 37.77 -18.75
C CYS A 327 26.75 39.03 -18.12
N CYS A 328 26.99 39.04 -16.81
CA CYS A 328 27.63 40.16 -16.12
C CYS A 328 29.13 40.34 -16.47
N VAL A 329 29.81 39.29 -16.97
CA VAL A 329 31.22 39.33 -17.37
C VAL A 329 31.40 39.81 -18.83
N SER A 330 30.38 39.71 -19.67
CA SER A 330 30.45 40.12 -21.09
C SER A 330 30.32 41.61 -21.32
N ASP A 331 29.88 42.40 -20.32
CA ASP A 331 29.74 43.88 -20.42
C ASP A 331 30.91 44.66 -19.85
N GLN A 332 32.04 43.99 -19.46
CA GLN A 332 33.26 44.65 -18.94
C GLN A 332 34.54 44.09 -19.59
N GLU A 333 34.61 44.00 -20.92
CA GLU A 333 35.87 43.78 -21.61
C GLU A 333 36.25 45.01 -22.46
N GLU A 334 36.82 46.01 -21.79
CA GLU A 334 37.93 46.80 -22.33
C GLU A 334 38.84 47.17 -21.14
N GLU A 335 39.78 46.28 -20.81
CA GLU A 335 41.16 46.62 -20.48
C GLU A 335 41.99 45.36 -20.21
N THR A 336 43.00 45.21 -21.00
CA THR A 336 43.91 44.10 -21.08
C THR A 336 44.91 44.07 -19.92
N THR A 337 45.15 42.90 -19.31
CA THR A 337 46.42 42.58 -18.71
C THR A 337 46.84 41.11 -19.03
N PRO A 338 48.15 40.83 -19.25
CA PRO A 338 48.66 39.59 -19.87
C PRO A 338 48.85 38.40 -18.96
N HIS A 339 48.29 38.36 -17.75
CA HIS A 339 48.62 37.32 -16.76
C HIS A 339 47.67 36.10 -16.71
N ILE A 340 46.57 36.08 -17.46
CA ILE A 340 45.60 34.98 -17.42
C ILE A 340 45.87 33.86 -18.42
N ALA A 341 46.78 34.08 -19.37
CA ALA A 341 47.10 33.07 -20.40
C ALA A 341 47.90 31.86 -19.89
N LEU A 342 48.53 31.95 -18.71
CA LEU A 342 49.43 30.90 -18.16
C LEU A 342 48.68 29.83 -17.33
N LEU A 343 47.48 30.08 -16.88
CA LEU A 343 46.72 29.12 -16.03
C LEU A 343 45.85 28.13 -16.85
N ARG A 344 45.63 28.38 -18.13
CA ARG A 344 44.86 27.47 -19.00
C ARG A 344 45.66 26.30 -19.59
N ARG A 345 47.00 26.30 -19.46
CA ARG A 345 47.88 25.25 -20.02
C ARG A 345 48.19 24.07 -19.08
N ARG A 346 47.66 24.04 -17.88
CA ARG A 346 47.96 22.96 -16.89
C ARG A 346 46.82 21.97 -16.60
N ARG A 347 45.72 21.98 -17.37
CA ARG A 347 44.60 21.00 -17.17
C ARG A 347 44.33 20.05 -18.32
N SER A 348 45.24 19.90 -19.27
CA SER A 348 45.08 18.97 -20.40
C SER A 348 46.22 17.95 -20.53
N SER A 349 46.73 17.44 -19.39
CA SER A 349 47.59 16.25 -19.43
C SER A 349 47.45 15.49 -18.12
N CYS A 350 46.44 14.62 -18.09
CA CYS A 350 46.53 13.32 -17.41
C CYS A 350 45.50 12.42 -18.10
N SER A 351 46.04 11.44 -18.81
CA SER A 351 45.43 10.25 -19.37
C SER A 351 44.72 9.41 -18.33
#